data_74330e61a3bdb4c2ae620bf4657b729b
#
_entry.id   74330e61a3bdb4c2ae620bf4657b729b
#
_cell.length_a   1.000
_cell.length_b   1.000
_cell.length_c   1.000
_cell.angle_alpha   90.00
_cell.angle_beta   90.00
_cell.angle_gamma   90.00
#
_symmetry.space_group_name_H-M   'P 1'
#
loop_
_entity.id
_entity.type
_entity.pdbx_description
1 polymer ?
#
loop_
_entity_poly.entity_id
_entity_poly.type
_entity_poly.pdbx_seq_one_letter_code
_entity_poly.pdbx_strand_id
1 'polypeptide(L)'
;MKGILLAGGSGTRMRPLSTIINKQLLPVYNKPMIYYPLANLMLAGIREILVITSPEDSELFQRLFSDGSRLGISIRHAVQESPRGIAEALIIGADFAEGQRVALALGDNVFYGAGFAGCIERACERKEGATVFACAVEDPGRYGIVELNAGGDAVALAEKPSVPASDLAVTGLYFYDRQAVEIARALEPSARGELEITDVNQAYLDRGQLHVETLPGDTSWIDTGTHESLLRASREIQAFEKSTGALVGSIEEAAFRMGFIDRTRLRELAGELKDSDYGRLLLKLTGQG
;
A
#
# COMPACT_ATOMS: atom_id res chain seq x y z
N MET A 1 11.03 8.08 8.88
CA MET A 1 10.48 7.58 7.60
C MET A 1 9.09 8.15 7.43
N LYS A 2 8.74 8.62 6.24
CA LYS A 2 7.43 9.17 5.89
C LYS A 2 6.68 8.21 4.95
N GLY A 3 5.36 8.27 4.95
CA GLY A 3 4.52 7.43 4.09
C GLY A 3 3.94 8.21 2.92
N ILE A 4 3.92 7.62 1.73
CA ILE A 4 3.15 8.11 0.59
C ILE A 4 2.11 7.04 0.26
N LEU A 5 0.85 7.43 0.24
CA LEU A 5 -0.28 6.57 -0.13
C LEU A 5 -0.85 7.08 -1.44
N LEU A 6 -0.60 6.35 -2.53
CA LEU A 6 -1.04 6.73 -3.87
C LEU A 6 -2.44 6.20 -4.15
N ALA A 7 -3.39 7.10 -4.22
CA ALA A 7 -4.80 6.85 -4.52
C ALA A 7 -5.24 7.53 -5.84
N GLY A 8 -4.30 7.75 -6.73
CA GLY A 8 -4.54 8.23 -8.10
C GLY A 8 -4.95 7.12 -9.05
N GLY A 9 -5.16 7.48 -10.29
CA GLY A 9 -5.48 6.56 -11.37
C GLY A 9 -6.96 6.52 -11.74
N SER A 10 -7.23 6.40 -13.05
CA SER A 10 -8.57 6.52 -13.65
C SER A 10 -9.52 5.36 -13.37
N GLY A 11 -9.03 4.26 -12.78
CA GLY A 11 -9.84 3.08 -12.48
C GLY A 11 -10.60 2.48 -13.67
N THR A 12 -10.14 2.70 -14.91
CA THR A 12 -10.88 2.35 -16.14
C THR A 12 -11.30 0.89 -16.22
N ARG A 13 -10.46 -0.03 -15.72
CA ARG A 13 -10.77 -1.47 -15.67
C ARG A 13 -11.91 -1.83 -14.72
N MET A 14 -12.30 -0.90 -13.82
CA MET A 14 -13.37 -1.08 -12.83
C MET A 14 -14.68 -0.42 -13.26
N ARG A 15 -14.76 0.14 -14.47
CA ARG A 15 -16.02 0.71 -14.95
C ARG A 15 -17.07 -0.39 -15.13
N PRO A 16 -18.37 -0.11 -14.81
CA PRO A 16 -18.93 1.20 -14.45
C PRO A 16 -18.78 1.61 -12.97
N LEU A 17 -18.29 0.77 -12.06
CA LEU A 17 -18.19 1.10 -10.63
C LEU A 17 -17.38 2.37 -10.38
N SER A 18 -16.24 2.50 -11.07
CA SER A 18 -15.33 3.66 -10.94
C SER A 18 -15.75 4.88 -11.77
N THR A 19 -16.97 4.91 -12.32
CA THR A 19 -17.48 6.08 -13.06
C THR A 19 -17.86 7.23 -12.12
N ILE A 20 -18.30 6.90 -10.90
CA ILE A 20 -18.85 7.86 -9.94
C ILE A 20 -17.98 7.99 -8.70
N ILE A 21 -17.26 6.94 -8.34
CA ILE A 21 -16.44 6.89 -7.14
C ILE A 21 -15.05 6.34 -7.46
N ASN A 22 -14.03 6.93 -6.82
CA ASN A 22 -12.67 6.42 -6.91
C ASN A 22 -12.61 4.93 -6.49
N LYS A 23 -11.84 4.10 -7.24
CA LYS A 23 -11.77 2.67 -6.96
C LYS A 23 -11.28 2.34 -5.55
N GLN A 24 -10.37 3.15 -4.99
CA GLN A 24 -9.82 2.94 -3.65
C GLN A 24 -10.83 3.24 -2.52
N LEU A 25 -11.97 3.88 -2.87
CA LEU A 25 -13.10 4.07 -1.95
C LEU A 25 -14.15 2.95 -2.05
N LEU A 26 -14.04 2.06 -3.05
CA LEU A 26 -14.88 0.88 -3.14
C LEU A 26 -14.65 -0.03 -1.93
N PRO A 27 -15.69 -0.72 -1.43
CA PRO A 27 -15.55 -1.60 -0.29
C PRO A 27 -14.78 -2.88 -0.64
N VAL A 28 -13.83 -3.24 0.21
CA VAL A 28 -13.31 -4.59 0.31
C VAL A 28 -13.84 -5.17 1.61
N TYR A 29 -14.77 -6.08 1.52
CA TYR A 29 -15.56 -6.65 2.61
C TYR A 29 -16.33 -5.57 3.39
N ASN A 30 -15.82 -5.07 4.52
CA ASN A 30 -16.54 -4.21 5.46
C ASN A 30 -15.93 -2.79 5.63
N LYS A 31 -14.95 -2.42 4.81
CA LYS A 31 -14.25 -1.12 4.88
C LYS A 31 -13.75 -0.67 3.50
N PRO A 32 -13.47 0.63 3.30
CA PRO A 32 -12.88 1.12 2.04
C PRO A 32 -11.55 0.44 1.74
N MET A 33 -11.29 0.16 0.47
CA MET A 33 -10.06 -0.47 -0.02
C MET A 33 -8.80 0.25 0.48
N ILE A 34 -8.81 1.58 0.50
CA ILE A 34 -7.66 2.42 0.91
C ILE A 34 -7.23 2.19 2.38
N TYR A 35 -8.10 1.62 3.22
CA TYR A 35 -7.76 1.34 4.62
C TYR A 35 -6.65 0.30 4.74
N TYR A 36 -6.61 -0.69 3.83
CA TYR A 36 -5.61 -1.76 3.87
C TYR A 36 -4.18 -1.24 3.71
N PRO A 37 -3.83 -0.51 2.63
CA PRO A 37 -2.49 0.04 2.50
C PRO A 37 -2.19 1.14 3.52
N LEU A 38 -3.18 1.92 3.99
CA LEU A 38 -2.98 2.87 5.08
C LEU A 38 -2.59 2.14 6.38
N ALA A 39 -3.30 1.07 6.74
CA ALA A 39 -2.97 0.25 7.91
C ALA A 39 -1.56 -0.34 7.81
N ASN A 40 -1.11 -0.78 6.62
CA ASN A 40 0.25 -1.29 6.42
C ASN A 40 1.32 -0.22 6.67
N LEU A 41 1.11 1.01 6.21
CA LEU A 41 2.00 2.14 6.52
C LEU A 41 2.03 2.43 8.03
N MET A 42 0.87 2.37 8.69
CA MET A 42 0.78 2.57 10.14
C MET A 42 1.49 1.45 10.90
N LEU A 43 1.33 0.18 10.49
CA LEU A 43 2.02 -0.98 11.09
C LEU A 43 3.54 -0.93 10.88
N ALA A 44 4.03 -0.22 9.86
CA ALA A 44 5.45 0.11 9.68
C ALA A 44 5.94 1.24 10.63
N GLY A 45 5.10 1.69 11.57
CA GLY A 45 5.45 2.75 12.52
C GLY A 45 5.37 4.16 11.94
N ILE A 46 4.77 4.34 10.77
CA ILE A 46 4.73 5.62 10.06
C ILE A 46 3.55 6.45 10.57
N ARG A 47 3.84 7.66 11.03
CA ARG A 47 2.84 8.62 11.54
C ARG A 47 2.59 9.79 10.59
N GLU A 48 3.54 10.15 9.74
CA GLU A 48 3.40 11.21 8.76
C GLU A 48 3.13 10.61 7.39
N ILE A 49 1.95 10.86 6.82
CA ILE A 49 1.47 10.23 5.59
C ILE A 49 0.96 11.31 4.63
N LEU A 50 1.42 11.24 3.37
CA LEU A 50 0.90 12.02 2.26
C LEU A 50 -0.05 11.14 1.44
N VAL A 51 -1.30 11.53 1.33
CA VAL A 51 -2.28 10.89 0.45
C VAL A 51 -2.31 11.66 -0.87
N ILE A 52 -1.96 10.98 -1.97
CA ILE A 52 -1.94 11.56 -3.31
C ILE A 52 -3.14 11.02 -4.10
N THR A 53 -3.99 11.91 -4.59
CA THR A 53 -5.24 11.57 -5.28
C THR A 53 -5.32 12.27 -6.64
N SER A 54 -6.31 11.90 -7.46
CA SER A 54 -6.72 12.73 -8.60
C SER A 54 -7.38 14.03 -8.11
N PRO A 55 -7.45 15.09 -8.95
CA PRO A 55 -8.13 16.34 -8.59
C PRO A 55 -9.60 16.11 -8.20
N GLU A 56 -10.30 15.26 -8.95
CA GLU A 56 -11.74 15.01 -8.79
C GLU A 56 -12.07 14.29 -7.47
N ASP A 57 -11.13 13.49 -6.96
CA ASP A 57 -11.35 12.65 -5.78
C ASP A 57 -10.82 13.26 -4.48
N SER A 58 -10.00 14.31 -4.57
CA SER A 58 -9.26 14.89 -3.43
C SER A 58 -10.16 15.21 -2.24
N GLU A 59 -11.33 15.83 -2.49
CA GLU A 59 -12.27 16.19 -1.44
C GLU A 59 -12.84 14.97 -0.70
N LEU A 60 -13.07 13.85 -1.40
CA LEU A 60 -13.59 12.63 -0.79
C LEU A 60 -12.58 12.02 0.19
N PHE A 61 -11.29 11.99 -0.17
CA PHE A 61 -10.24 11.50 0.71
C PHE A 61 -9.97 12.45 1.89
N GLN A 62 -10.07 13.78 1.67
CA GLN A 62 -9.99 14.75 2.76
C GLN A 62 -11.13 14.56 3.76
N ARG A 63 -12.34 14.29 3.30
CA ARG A 63 -13.50 13.97 4.17
C ARG A 63 -13.32 12.66 4.92
N LEU A 64 -12.72 11.64 4.27
CA LEU A 64 -12.52 10.32 4.88
C LEU A 64 -11.48 10.35 6.00
N PHE A 65 -10.34 11.00 5.77
CA PHE A 65 -9.18 10.94 6.65
C PHE A 65 -8.94 12.21 7.46
N SER A 66 -9.47 13.36 7.00
CA SER A 66 -9.16 14.68 7.57
C SER A 66 -7.65 14.88 7.67
N ASP A 67 -7.16 15.33 8.81
CA ASP A 67 -5.73 15.50 9.12
C ASP A 67 -5.08 14.28 9.80
N GLY A 68 -5.82 13.19 10.00
CA GLY A 68 -5.35 11.95 10.63
C GLY A 68 -5.26 12.00 12.15
N SER A 69 -5.47 13.15 12.80
CA SER A 69 -5.32 13.36 14.25
C SER A 69 -6.16 12.39 15.09
N ARG A 70 -7.33 11.99 14.58
CA ARG A 70 -8.20 11.01 15.24
C ARG A 70 -7.52 9.66 15.48
N LEU A 71 -6.56 9.29 14.62
CA LEU A 71 -5.78 8.06 14.67
C LEU A 71 -4.38 8.26 15.25
N GLY A 72 -4.07 9.46 15.76
CA GLY A 72 -2.74 9.78 16.28
C GLY A 72 -1.66 9.86 15.20
N ILE A 73 -2.03 10.09 13.95
CA ILE A 73 -1.15 10.30 12.81
C ILE A 73 -1.37 11.70 12.21
N SER A 74 -0.50 12.11 11.29
CA SER A 74 -0.65 13.34 10.52
C SER A 74 -0.79 12.99 9.05
N ILE A 75 -1.92 13.38 8.45
CA ILE A 75 -2.20 13.18 7.03
C ILE A 75 -2.16 14.54 6.32
N ARG A 76 -1.35 14.60 5.26
CA ARG A 76 -1.38 15.68 4.27
C ARG A 76 -1.98 15.16 2.97
N HIS A 77 -2.55 16.04 2.18
CA HIS A 77 -3.15 15.71 0.90
C HIS A 77 -2.43 16.44 -0.22
N ALA A 78 -2.19 15.74 -1.33
CA ALA A 78 -1.66 16.28 -2.57
C ALA A 78 -2.43 15.74 -3.76
N VAL A 79 -2.28 16.39 -4.90
CA VAL A 79 -2.97 16.03 -6.14
C VAL A 79 -1.95 15.61 -7.18
N GLN A 80 -2.24 14.51 -7.87
CA GLN A 80 -1.61 14.10 -9.11
C GLN A 80 -2.54 14.53 -10.25
N GLU A 81 -2.16 15.59 -10.97
CA GLU A 81 -2.99 16.22 -12.02
C GLU A 81 -3.37 15.28 -13.17
N SER A 82 -2.49 14.34 -13.47
CA SER A 82 -2.73 13.30 -14.48
C SER A 82 -1.96 12.02 -14.11
N PRO A 83 -2.41 10.83 -14.52
CA PRO A 83 -1.79 9.56 -14.15
C PRO A 83 -0.50 9.30 -14.96
N ARG A 84 0.58 9.99 -14.63
CA ARG A 84 1.88 9.89 -15.30
C ARG A 84 2.80 8.82 -14.70
N GLY A 85 2.26 7.85 -14.02
CA GLY A 85 3.00 6.72 -13.47
C GLY A 85 3.15 6.77 -11.94
N ILE A 86 3.55 5.63 -11.37
CA ILE A 86 3.66 5.46 -9.92
C ILE A 86 4.86 6.25 -9.36
N ALA A 87 5.98 6.30 -10.10
CA ALA A 87 7.17 7.00 -9.64
C ALA A 87 6.96 8.51 -9.48
N GLU A 88 5.98 9.10 -10.18
CA GLU A 88 5.61 10.50 -10.01
C GLU A 88 5.19 10.82 -8.57
N ALA A 89 4.64 9.84 -7.83
CA ALA A 89 4.29 10.03 -6.42
C ALA A 89 5.49 10.43 -5.55
N LEU A 90 6.70 9.94 -5.87
CA LEU A 90 7.93 10.32 -5.18
C LEU A 90 8.31 11.78 -5.48
N ILE A 91 8.05 12.24 -6.70
CA ILE A 91 8.33 13.63 -7.12
C ILE A 91 7.34 14.58 -6.46
N ILE A 92 6.03 14.26 -6.47
CA ILE A 92 4.99 15.04 -5.79
C ILE A 92 5.26 15.09 -4.29
N GLY A 93 5.70 13.97 -3.71
CA GLY A 93 6.01 13.85 -2.29
C GLY A 93 7.37 14.41 -1.87
N ALA A 94 8.17 15.01 -2.77
CA ALA A 94 9.54 15.40 -2.50
C ALA A 94 9.67 16.38 -1.32
N ASP A 95 8.90 17.46 -1.31
CA ASP A 95 8.89 18.43 -0.22
C ASP A 95 8.36 17.84 1.09
N PHE A 96 7.38 16.93 0.99
CA PHE A 96 6.89 16.22 2.15
C PHE A 96 7.94 15.25 2.72
N ALA A 97 8.69 14.56 1.88
CA ALA A 97 9.71 13.61 2.30
C ALA A 97 10.90 14.27 3.02
N GLU A 98 11.21 15.54 2.71
CA GLU A 98 12.29 16.32 3.36
C GLU A 98 13.63 15.57 3.41
N GLY A 99 13.97 14.82 2.37
CA GLY A 99 15.18 14.02 2.29
C GLY A 99 15.21 12.81 3.25
N GLN A 100 14.07 12.42 3.81
CA GLN A 100 13.97 11.22 4.64
C GLN A 100 13.68 9.96 3.81
N ARG A 101 13.78 8.80 4.44
CA ARG A 101 13.27 7.53 3.90
C ARG A 101 11.77 7.62 3.65
N VAL A 102 11.29 6.95 2.61
CA VAL A 102 9.88 6.94 2.21
C VAL A 102 9.38 5.52 2.06
N ALA A 103 8.21 5.22 2.61
CA ALA A 103 7.42 4.07 2.22
C ALA A 103 6.31 4.52 1.27
N LEU A 104 6.24 3.91 0.08
CA LEU A 104 5.19 4.16 -0.92
C LEU A 104 4.26 2.95 -0.95
N ALA A 105 2.95 3.19 -0.75
CA ALA A 105 1.92 2.16 -0.85
C ALA A 105 0.91 2.54 -1.92
N LEU A 106 0.52 1.55 -2.75
CA LEU A 106 -0.54 1.72 -3.73
C LEU A 106 -1.89 1.47 -3.08
N GLY A 107 -2.84 2.35 -3.31
CA GLY A 107 -4.14 2.38 -2.65
C GLY A 107 -5.08 1.21 -2.95
N ASP A 108 -4.72 0.34 -3.89
CA ASP A 108 -5.48 -0.82 -4.34
C ASP A 108 -4.80 -2.17 -4.03
N ASN A 109 -3.76 -2.16 -3.20
CA ASN A 109 -3.04 -3.36 -2.82
C ASN A 109 -3.45 -3.84 -1.42
N VAL A 110 -3.95 -5.06 -1.34
CA VAL A 110 -4.39 -5.69 -0.10
C VAL A 110 -3.43 -6.80 0.27
N PHE A 111 -2.87 -6.72 1.49
CA PHE A 111 -2.03 -7.76 2.08
C PHE A 111 -2.69 -8.29 3.34
N TYR A 112 -2.61 -9.61 3.54
CA TYR A 112 -3.08 -10.24 4.77
C TYR A 112 -2.35 -11.57 5.00
N GLY A 113 -2.28 -11.99 6.26
CA GLY A 113 -1.59 -13.21 6.66
C GLY A 113 -0.61 -12.97 7.81
N ALA A 114 -0.27 -14.02 8.55
CA ALA A 114 0.53 -13.92 9.77
C ALA A 114 1.98 -13.50 9.51
N GLY A 115 2.56 -13.93 8.39
CA GLY A 115 3.96 -13.67 8.05
C GLY A 115 4.24 -12.25 7.58
N PHE A 116 3.20 -11.46 7.20
CA PHE A 116 3.40 -10.15 6.59
C PHE A 116 4.05 -9.13 7.54
N ALA A 117 3.71 -9.17 8.83
CA ALA A 117 4.29 -8.25 9.82
C ALA A 117 5.82 -8.37 9.87
N GLY A 118 6.37 -9.60 9.86
CA GLY A 118 7.82 -9.82 9.84
C GLY A 118 8.50 -9.29 8.58
N CYS A 119 7.82 -9.31 7.42
CA CYS A 119 8.35 -8.70 6.19
C CYS A 119 8.44 -7.17 6.33
N ILE A 120 7.42 -6.52 6.90
CA ILE A 120 7.43 -5.08 7.19
C ILE A 120 8.56 -4.73 8.17
N GLU A 121 8.73 -5.49 9.24
CA GLU A 121 9.79 -5.26 10.24
C GLU A 121 11.17 -5.30 9.59
N ARG A 122 11.49 -6.33 8.80
CA ARG A 122 12.77 -6.41 8.09
C ARG A 122 12.99 -5.27 7.10
N ALA A 123 11.94 -4.83 6.39
CA ALA A 123 12.01 -3.67 5.51
C ALA A 123 12.27 -2.36 6.28
N CYS A 124 11.68 -2.21 7.47
CA CYS A 124 11.92 -1.05 8.34
C CYS A 124 13.33 -1.00 8.91
N GLU A 125 13.96 -2.15 9.18
CA GLU A 125 15.32 -2.26 9.72
C GLU A 125 16.39 -1.80 8.71
N ARG A 126 16.17 -2.03 7.41
CA ARG A 126 17.08 -1.58 6.35
C ARG A 126 17.03 -0.06 6.21
N LYS A 127 18.19 0.59 6.37
CA LYS A 127 18.27 2.07 6.37
C LYS A 127 18.68 2.64 5.01
N GLU A 128 19.35 1.85 4.19
CA GLU A 128 19.89 2.22 2.88
C GLU A 128 19.30 1.31 1.81
N GLY A 129 19.23 1.83 0.59
CA GLY A 129 18.70 1.12 -0.57
C GLY A 129 17.18 1.10 -0.64
N ALA A 130 16.67 0.23 -1.49
CA ALA A 130 15.26 -0.04 -1.67
C ALA A 130 14.89 -1.43 -1.17
N THR A 131 13.70 -1.59 -0.60
CA THR A 131 13.09 -2.89 -0.35
C THR A 131 11.75 -2.96 -1.06
N VAL A 132 11.60 -3.99 -1.89
CA VAL A 132 10.35 -4.35 -2.57
C VAL A 132 9.84 -5.68 -2.04
N PHE A 133 8.53 -5.91 -2.15
CA PHE A 133 7.91 -7.18 -1.75
C PHE A 133 7.52 -7.94 -3.00
N ALA A 134 7.84 -9.23 -3.07
CA ALA A 134 7.54 -10.08 -4.21
C ALA A 134 6.63 -11.24 -3.82
N CYS A 135 5.72 -11.59 -4.71
CA CYS A 135 4.77 -12.67 -4.54
C CYS A 135 4.65 -13.46 -5.85
N ALA A 136 4.62 -14.79 -5.76
CA ALA A 136 4.35 -15.64 -6.92
C ALA A 136 2.91 -15.44 -7.41
N VAL A 137 2.72 -15.26 -8.71
CA VAL A 137 1.43 -15.02 -9.35
C VAL A 137 1.21 -15.91 -10.56
N GLU A 138 -0.06 -16.19 -10.88
CA GLU A 138 -0.42 -17.02 -12.05
C GLU A 138 -0.25 -16.29 -13.39
N ASP A 139 -0.43 -14.96 -13.41
CA ASP A 139 -0.35 -14.13 -14.64
C ASP A 139 0.71 -13.02 -14.46
N PRO A 140 2.01 -13.37 -14.53
CA PRO A 140 3.10 -12.43 -14.25
C PRO A 140 3.21 -11.29 -15.28
N GLY A 141 2.74 -11.48 -16.51
CA GLY A 141 2.79 -10.45 -17.56
C GLY A 141 2.00 -9.17 -17.24
N ARG A 142 1.25 -9.15 -16.16
CA ARG A 142 0.48 -7.97 -15.71
C ARG A 142 1.25 -7.02 -14.79
N TYR A 143 2.39 -7.46 -14.27
CA TYR A 143 3.11 -6.81 -13.17
C TYR A 143 4.56 -6.51 -13.52
N GLY A 144 5.21 -5.69 -12.73
CA GLY A 144 6.67 -5.66 -12.66
C GLY A 144 7.15 -6.99 -12.08
N ILE A 145 8.09 -7.65 -12.76
CA ILE A 145 8.60 -8.97 -12.39
C ILE A 145 10.03 -8.85 -11.92
N VAL A 146 10.38 -9.56 -10.86
CA VAL A 146 11.75 -9.68 -10.35
C VAL A 146 12.26 -11.11 -10.52
N GLU A 147 13.51 -11.22 -10.97
CA GLU A 147 14.25 -12.47 -10.98
C GLU A 147 15.22 -12.50 -9.80
N LEU A 148 15.29 -13.63 -9.11
CA LEU A 148 16.20 -13.84 -8.00
C LEU A 148 17.25 -14.91 -8.34
N ASN A 149 18.48 -14.71 -7.85
CA ASN A 149 19.49 -15.77 -7.89
C ASN A 149 19.24 -16.83 -6.80
N ALA A 150 20.07 -17.87 -6.75
CA ALA A 150 19.97 -18.92 -5.74
C ALA A 150 20.18 -18.42 -4.28
N GLY A 151 20.77 -17.25 -4.11
CA GLY A 151 20.96 -16.60 -2.80
C GLY A 151 19.77 -15.75 -2.37
N GLY A 152 18.78 -15.55 -3.26
CA GLY A 152 17.63 -14.68 -3.00
C GLY A 152 17.84 -13.20 -3.36
N ASP A 153 18.97 -12.86 -3.99
CA ASP A 153 19.24 -11.49 -4.43
C ASP A 153 18.59 -11.24 -5.80
N ALA A 154 18.07 -10.03 -6.00
CA ALA A 154 17.54 -9.60 -7.29
C ALA A 154 18.66 -9.53 -8.35
N VAL A 155 18.40 -10.08 -9.54
CA VAL A 155 19.33 -10.07 -10.68
C VAL A 155 18.74 -9.39 -11.91
N ALA A 156 17.42 -9.33 -12.05
CA ALA A 156 16.75 -8.64 -13.14
C ALA A 156 15.36 -8.14 -12.71
N LEU A 157 14.91 -7.09 -13.37
CA LEU A 157 13.55 -6.56 -13.28
C LEU A 157 12.99 -6.35 -14.69
N ALA A 158 11.69 -6.55 -14.86
CA ALA A 158 10.99 -6.28 -16.12
C ALA A 158 9.57 -5.77 -15.85
N GLU A 159 9.21 -4.63 -16.45
CA GLU A 159 7.84 -4.09 -16.36
C GLU A 159 6.92 -4.77 -17.38
N LYS A 160 5.92 -5.49 -16.89
CA LYS A 160 4.88 -6.16 -17.70
C LYS A 160 5.44 -6.90 -18.91
N PRO A 161 6.38 -7.81 -18.74
CA PRO A 161 7.03 -8.49 -19.85
C PRO A 161 6.05 -9.37 -20.62
N SER A 162 6.17 -9.38 -21.97
CA SER A 162 5.38 -10.28 -22.81
C SER A 162 5.77 -11.76 -22.65
N VAL A 163 7.01 -12.01 -22.25
CA VAL A 163 7.55 -13.32 -21.88
C VAL A 163 8.22 -13.18 -20.52
N PRO A 164 7.51 -13.46 -19.42
CA PRO A 164 8.07 -13.37 -18.07
C PRO A 164 9.14 -14.44 -17.84
N ALA A 165 10.26 -14.02 -17.25
CA ALA A 165 11.34 -14.94 -16.87
C ALA A 165 11.17 -15.52 -15.46
N SER A 166 10.25 -14.94 -14.67
CA SER A 166 9.89 -15.37 -13.32
C SER A 166 8.41 -15.19 -13.10
N ASP A 167 7.84 -15.88 -12.10
CA ASP A 167 6.47 -15.69 -11.62
C ASP A 167 6.38 -14.71 -10.43
N LEU A 168 7.51 -14.16 -9.97
CA LEU A 168 7.59 -13.25 -8.82
C LEU A 168 7.21 -11.82 -9.23
N ALA A 169 5.97 -11.44 -8.95
CA ALA A 169 5.48 -10.08 -9.14
C ALA A 169 5.92 -9.16 -8.00
N VAL A 170 6.45 -8.00 -8.33
CA VAL A 170 6.70 -6.91 -7.38
C VAL A 170 5.35 -6.30 -7.00
N THR A 171 5.05 -6.29 -5.72
CA THR A 171 3.78 -5.78 -5.19
C THR A 171 3.77 -4.25 -5.08
N GLY A 172 2.62 -3.67 -4.71
CA GLY A 172 2.48 -2.22 -4.58
C GLY A 172 2.83 -1.66 -3.19
N LEU A 173 3.88 -2.18 -2.56
CA LEU A 173 4.46 -1.64 -1.32
C LEU A 173 5.97 -1.56 -1.47
N TYR A 174 6.54 -0.39 -1.22
CA TYR A 174 7.94 -0.08 -1.47
C TYR A 174 8.52 0.68 -0.30
N PHE A 175 9.75 0.36 0.11
CA PHE A 175 10.50 1.11 1.11
C PHE A 175 11.79 1.61 0.47
N TYR A 176 11.98 2.92 0.47
CA TYR A 176 13.11 3.58 -0.17
C TYR A 176 13.90 4.41 0.82
N ASP A 177 15.20 4.50 0.59
CA ASP A 177 16.04 5.47 1.24
C ASP A 177 15.86 6.89 0.64
N ARG A 178 16.66 7.83 1.11
CA ARG A 178 16.58 9.25 0.69
C ARG A 178 16.89 9.50 -0.79
N GLN A 179 17.46 8.54 -1.52
CA GLN A 179 17.84 8.69 -2.93
C GLN A 179 16.66 8.61 -3.88
N ALA A 180 15.53 8.01 -3.45
CA ALA A 180 14.40 7.68 -4.32
C ALA A 180 13.81 8.88 -5.06
N VAL A 181 13.74 10.04 -4.42
CA VAL A 181 13.21 11.27 -5.03
C VAL A 181 14.09 11.72 -6.19
N GLU A 182 15.41 11.74 -6.01
CA GLU A 182 16.34 12.15 -7.06
C GLU A 182 16.38 11.12 -8.19
N ILE A 183 16.30 9.83 -7.87
CA ILE A 183 16.18 8.78 -8.89
C ILE A 183 14.90 8.99 -9.70
N ALA A 184 13.75 9.21 -9.05
CA ALA A 184 12.48 9.42 -9.74
C ALA A 184 12.50 10.68 -10.63
N ARG A 185 13.16 11.77 -10.21
CA ARG A 185 13.33 13.00 -11.01
C ARG A 185 14.18 12.80 -12.26
N ALA A 186 15.09 11.84 -12.24
CA ALA A 186 15.98 11.54 -13.36
C ALA A 186 15.39 10.56 -14.38
N LEU A 187 14.19 10.02 -14.13
CA LEU A 187 13.55 9.08 -15.05
C LEU A 187 13.00 9.79 -16.28
N GLU A 188 13.09 9.10 -17.40
CA GLU A 188 12.36 9.44 -18.62
C GLU A 188 11.07 8.61 -18.71
N PRO A 189 9.98 9.17 -19.24
CA PRO A 189 8.75 8.41 -19.43
C PRO A 189 8.95 7.20 -20.33
N SER A 190 8.36 6.07 -19.97
CA SER A 190 8.36 4.84 -20.77
C SER A 190 7.60 5.02 -22.10
N ALA A 191 7.62 4.01 -22.96
CA ALA A 191 6.82 3.98 -24.18
C ALA A 191 5.30 4.13 -23.94
N ARG A 192 4.84 3.92 -22.68
CA ARG A 192 3.45 4.16 -22.25
C ARG A 192 3.20 5.61 -21.80
N GLY A 193 4.24 6.45 -21.78
CA GLY A 193 4.17 7.81 -21.28
C GLY A 193 4.15 7.89 -19.73
N GLU A 194 4.55 6.83 -19.04
CA GLU A 194 4.52 6.74 -17.57
C GLU A 194 5.94 6.75 -16.99
N LEU A 195 6.13 7.39 -15.83
CA LEU A 195 7.30 7.24 -14.98
C LEU A 195 7.12 5.95 -14.18
N GLU A 196 7.82 4.89 -14.61
CA GLU A 196 7.63 3.56 -14.06
C GLU A 196 8.32 3.41 -12.70
N ILE A 197 7.63 2.81 -11.76
CA ILE A 197 8.26 2.48 -10.47
C ILE A 197 9.32 1.38 -10.63
N THR A 198 9.17 0.54 -11.65
CA THR A 198 10.16 -0.49 -12.01
C THR A 198 11.48 0.12 -12.40
N ASP A 199 11.50 1.31 -13.03
CA ASP A 199 12.75 2.00 -13.39
C ASP A 199 13.44 2.60 -12.15
N VAL A 200 12.67 3.05 -11.15
CA VAL A 200 13.25 3.40 -9.84
C VAL A 200 13.93 2.18 -9.20
N ASN A 201 13.23 1.04 -9.19
CA ASN A 201 13.77 -0.20 -8.63
C ASN A 201 15.00 -0.69 -9.44
N GLN A 202 14.99 -0.53 -10.77
CA GLN A 202 16.14 -0.87 -11.62
C GLN A 202 17.37 -0.02 -11.25
N ALA A 203 17.19 1.28 -11.01
CA ALA A 203 18.29 2.14 -10.58
C ALA A 203 18.92 1.70 -9.23
N TYR A 204 18.12 1.13 -8.32
CA TYR A 204 18.65 0.51 -7.11
C TYR A 204 19.32 -0.85 -7.36
N LEU A 205 18.76 -1.66 -8.27
CA LEU A 205 19.36 -2.93 -8.68
C LEU A 205 20.75 -2.71 -9.27
N ASP A 206 20.89 -1.76 -10.19
CA ASP A 206 22.16 -1.41 -10.86
C ASP A 206 23.26 -0.96 -9.87
N ARG A 207 22.85 -0.44 -8.71
CA ARG A 207 23.73 -0.03 -7.61
C ARG A 207 24.01 -1.16 -6.61
N GLY A 208 23.39 -2.35 -6.79
CA GLY A 208 23.45 -3.42 -5.80
C GLY A 208 22.75 -3.09 -4.47
N GLN A 209 21.74 -2.21 -4.52
CA GLN A 209 21.01 -1.69 -3.36
C GLN A 209 19.51 -2.05 -3.35
N LEU A 210 19.09 -3.00 -4.20
CA LEU A 210 17.72 -3.50 -4.20
C LEU A 210 17.61 -4.78 -3.34
N HIS A 211 16.76 -4.74 -2.35
CA HIS A 211 16.40 -5.88 -1.51
C HIS A 211 14.99 -6.38 -1.85
N VAL A 212 14.82 -7.69 -1.86
CA VAL A 212 13.52 -8.32 -2.11
C VAL A 212 13.06 -9.09 -0.88
N GLU A 213 11.88 -8.77 -0.38
CA GLU A 213 11.17 -9.56 0.62
C GLU A 213 10.16 -10.44 -0.10
N THR A 214 10.47 -11.71 -0.30
CA THR A 214 9.50 -12.67 -0.82
C THR A 214 8.45 -12.95 0.26
N LEU A 215 7.18 -12.76 -0.09
CA LEU A 215 6.08 -13.00 0.84
C LEU A 215 6.00 -14.50 1.19
N PRO A 216 5.94 -14.86 2.48
CA PRO A 216 5.82 -16.24 2.90
C PRO A 216 4.47 -16.86 2.49
N GLY A 217 4.40 -18.19 2.43
CA GLY A 217 3.23 -18.92 1.93
C GLY A 217 1.95 -18.75 2.77
N ASP A 218 2.05 -18.22 3.99
CA ASP A 218 0.91 -17.85 4.85
C ASP A 218 0.47 -16.38 4.68
N THR A 219 1.07 -15.69 3.70
CA THR A 219 0.76 -14.29 3.38
C THR A 219 0.22 -14.20 1.96
N SER A 220 -0.87 -13.51 1.81
CA SER A 220 -1.53 -13.25 0.52
C SER A 220 -1.42 -11.79 0.13
N TRP A 221 -1.25 -11.56 -1.16
CA TRP A 221 -1.34 -10.27 -1.80
C TRP A 221 -2.39 -10.29 -2.91
N ILE A 222 -3.21 -9.25 -2.99
CA ILE A 222 -4.23 -9.07 -4.01
C ILE A 222 -4.15 -7.65 -4.56
N ASP A 223 -3.87 -7.53 -5.87
CA ASP A 223 -4.13 -6.32 -6.65
C ASP A 223 -5.63 -6.26 -6.98
N THR A 224 -6.35 -5.34 -6.33
CA THR A 224 -7.80 -5.18 -6.48
C THR A 224 -8.19 -4.33 -7.70
N GLY A 225 -7.43 -4.43 -8.78
CA GLY A 225 -7.59 -3.63 -10.00
C GLY A 225 -8.67 -4.11 -10.96
N THR A 226 -9.41 -5.19 -10.67
CA THR A 226 -10.50 -5.73 -11.49
C THR A 226 -11.70 -6.12 -10.65
N HIS A 227 -12.89 -6.25 -11.27
CA HIS A 227 -14.12 -6.70 -10.57
C HIS A 227 -13.93 -8.07 -9.90
N GLU A 228 -13.26 -8.99 -10.59
CA GLU A 228 -12.95 -10.33 -10.09
C GLU A 228 -12.04 -10.28 -8.85
N SER A 229 -10.92 -9.56 -8.94
CA SER A 229 -9.99 -9.45 -7.81
C SER A 229 -10.59 -8.69 -6.62
N LEU A 230 -11.46 -7.70 -6.85
CA LEU A 230 -12.20 -7.02 -5.78
C LEU A 230 -13.15 -7.97 -5.04
N LEU A 231 -13.89 -8.79 -5.79
CA LEU A 231 -14.80 -9.81 -5.22
C LEU A 231 -14.00 -10.87 -4.46
N ARG A 232 -12.90 -11.36 -5.04
CA ARG A 232 -11.98 -12.31 -4.42
C ARG A 232 -11.44 -11.76 -3.10
N ALA A 233 -10.88 -10.54 -3.12
CA ALA A 233 -10.36 -9.89 -1.92
C ALA A 233 -11.43 -9.81 -0.82
N SER A 234 -12.65 -9.40 -1.14
CA SER A 234 -13.74 -9.30 -0.17
C SER A 234 -14.08 -10.65 0.46
N ARG A 235 -14.12 -11.73 -0.32
CA ARG A 235 -14.40 -13.09 0.17
C ARG A 235 -13.27 -13.64 1.05
N GLU A 236 -12.03 -13.48 0.60
CA GLU A 236 -10.86 -14.01 1.30
C GLU A 236 -10.64 -13.27 2.63
N ILE A 237 -10.75 -11.93 2.65
CA ILE A 237 -10.68 -11.15 3.89
C ILE A 237 -11.80 -11.54 4.85
N GLN A 238 -13.05 -11.68 4.37
CA GLN A 238 -14.15 -12.14 5.21
C GLN A 238 -13.85 -13.51 5.83
N ALA A 239 -13.39 -14.45 5.03
CA ALA A 239 -13.08 -15.81 5.50
C ALA A 239 -11.94 -15.80 6.52
N PHE A 240 -10.88 -15.04 6.25
CA PHE A 240 -9.73 -14.89 7.15
C PHE A 240 -10.14 -14.24 8.48
N GLU A 241 -10.84 -13.10 8.45
CA GLU A 241 -11.31 -12.43 9.68
C GLU A 241 -12.26 -13.32 10.51
N LYS A 242 -13.16 -14.07 9.85
CA LYS A 242 -14.06 -15.00 10.55
C LYS A 242 -13.34 -16.18 11.18
N SER A 243 -12.32 -16.72 10.52
CA SER A 243 -11.60 -17.90 11.01
C SER A 243 -10.58 -17.58 12.11
N THR A 244 -9.98 -16.39 12.06
CA THR A 244 -8.91 -15.98 12.98
C THR A 244 -9.36 -15.05 14.08
N GLY A 245 -10.45 -14.31 13.88
CA GLY A 245 -10.86 -13.19 14.73
C GLY A 245 -10.00 -11.93 14.58
N ALA A 246 -9.02 -11.95 13.69
CA ALA A 246 -8.16 -10.80 13.42
C ALA A 246 -8.90 -9.78 12.51
N LEU A 247 -8.56 -8.50 12.63
CA LEU A 247 -9.03 -7.46 11.73
C LEU A 247 -7.94 -7.14 10.71
N VAL A 248 -8.21 -7.36 9.43
CA VAL A 248 -7.26 -7.04 8.36
C VAL A 248 -7.48 -5.62 7.87
N GLY A 249 -6.43 -4.81 7.82
CA GLY A 249 -6.52 -3.44 7.29
C GLY A 249 -7.37 -2.49 8.13
N SER A 250 -7.53 -2.76 9.43
CA SER A 250 -8.19 -1.84 10.36
C SER A 250 -7.23 -0.74 10.78
N ILE A 251 -7.53 0.50 10.41
CA ILE A 251 -6.69 1.66 10.74
C ILE A 251 -6.76 2.01 12.23
N GLU A 252 -7.90 1.79 12.88
CA GLU A 252 -8.07 2.01 14.33
C GLU A 252 -7.31 0.96 15.14
N GLU A 253 -7.35 -0.32 14.72
CA GLU A 253 -6.56 -1.37 15.35
C GLU A 253 -5.06 -1.12 15.15
N ALA A 254 -4.63 -0.77 13.92
CA ALA A 254 -3.24 -0.44 13.62
C ALA A 254 -2.76 0.74 14.50
N ALA A 255 -3.55 1.80 14.63
CA ALA A 255 -3.25 2.94 15.48
C ALA A 255 -3.07 2.52 16.97
N PHE A 256 -3.94 1.67 17.46
CA PHE A 256 -3.87 1.16 18.84
C PHE A 256 -2.67 0.23 19.05
N ARG A 257 -2.44 -0.73 18.17
CA ARG A 257 -1.31 -1.67 18.24
C ARG A 257 0.04 -0.96 18.23
N MET A 258 0.15 0.10 17.41
CA MET A 258 1.36 0.90 17.31
C MET A 258 1.52 1.95 18.41
N GLY A 259 0.56 2.04 19.36
CA GLY A 259 0.58 3.04 20.42
C GLY A 259 0.42 4.47 19.91
N PHE A 260 -0.21 4.66 18.76
CA PHE A 260 -0.55 5.99 18.24
C PHE A 260 -1.75 6.58 18.98
N ILE A 261 -2.68 5.71 19.39
CA ILE A 261 -3.81 6.02 20.26
C ILE A 261 -3.83 5.06 21.44
N ASP A 262 -4.42 5.50 22.54
CA ASP A 262 -4.66 4.66 23.71
C ASP A 262 -5.99 3.89 23.64
N ARG A 263 -6.23 3.04 24.64
CA ARG A 263 -7.47 2.25 24.73
C ARG A 263 -8.73 3.11 24.85
N THR A 264 -8.63 4.26 25.50
CA THR A 264 -9.76 5.20 25.65
C THR A 264 -10.16 5.74 24.30
N ARG A 265 -9.18 6.18 23.53
CA ARG A 265 -9.41 6.70 22.17
C ARG A 265 -9.93 5.61 21.22
N LEU A 266 -9.39 4.40 21.27
CA LEU A 266 -9.92 3.26 20.49
C LEU A 266 -11.40 3.01 20.83
N ARG A 267 -11.78 3.08 22.12
CA ARG A 267 -13.17 2.88 22.54
C ARG A 267 -14.11 3.97 22.00
N GLU A 268 -13.67 5.22 21.98
CA GLU A 268 -14.44 6.32 21.39
C GLU A 268 -14.69 6.07 19.90
N LEU A 269 -13.63 5.77 19.14
CA LEU A 269 -13.73 5.50 17.69
C LEU A 269 -14.64 4.28 17.40
N ALA A 270 -14.47 3.20 18.16
CA ALA A 270 -15.31 2.01 18.03
C ALA A 270 -16.78 2.30 18.40
N GLY A 271 -17.02 3.17 19.38
CA GLY A 271 -18.36 3.59 19.79
C GLY A 271 -19.13 4.33 18.69
N GLU A 272 -18.44 5.14 17.91
CA GLU A 272 -19.05 5.82 16.73
C GLU A 272 -19.51 4.80 15.67
N LEU A 273 -18.90 3.62 15.62
CA LEU A 273 -19.14 2.56 14.64
C LEU A 273 -19.93 1.36 15.21
N LYS A 274 -20.44 1.46 16.45
CA LYS A 274 -21.02 0.34 17.22
C LYS A 274 -22.15 -0.43 16.52
N ASP A 275 -22.87 0.24 15.63
CA ASP A 275 -24.00 -0.36 14.90
C ASP A 275 -23.54 -1.24 13.72
N SER A 276 -22.25 -1.20 13.36
CA SER A 276 -21.64 -2.04 12.34
C SER A 276 -20.93 -3.26 12.94
N ASP A 277 -20.75 -4.33 12.13
CA ASP A 277 -19.94 -5.49 12.53
C ASP A 277 -18.49 -5.08 12.80
N TYR A 278 -17.96 -4.17 11.98
CA TYR A 278 -16.62 -3.62 12.13
C TYR A 278 -16.42 -2.94 13.49
N GLY A 279 -17.32 -2.05 13.87
CA GLY A 279 -17.25 -1.37 15.18
C GLY A 279 -17.41 -2.32 16.36
N ARG A 280 -18.27 -3.35 16.23
CA ARG A 280 -18.40 -4.40 17.27
C ARG A 280 -17.11 -5.20 17.45
N LEU A 281 -16.39 -5.49 16.38
CA LEU A 281 -15.08 -6.15 16.48
C LEU A 281 -14.04 -5.26 17.14
N LEU A 282 -14.01 -3.95 16.81
CA LEU A 282 -13.13 -2.98 17.49
C LEU A 282 -13.43 -2.89 19.00
N LEU A 283 -14.71 -2.89 19.39
CA LEU A 283 -15.09 -2.86 20.81
C LEU A 283 -14.55 -4.06 21.59
N LYS A 284 -14.50 -5.26 20.99
CA LYS A 284 -13.91 -6.45 21.61
C LYS A 284 -12.43 -6.25 21.96
N LEU A 285 -11.67 -5.52 21.13
CA LEU A 285 -10.25 -5.21 21.40
C LEU A 285 -10.07 -4.32 22.63
N THR A 286 -11.12 -3.58 23.03
CA THR A 286 -11.08 -2.73 24.22
C THR A 286 -11.36 -3.49 25.54
N GLY A 287 -11.60 -4.82 25.47
CA GLY A 287 -11.90 -5.66 26.65
C GLY A 287 -13.35 -5.55 27.13
N GLN A 288 -14.27 -5.10 26.30
CA GLN A 288 -15.72 -5.10 26.53
C GLN A 288 -16.38 -5.94 25.43
N GLY A 289 -16.51 -7.21 25.62
CA GLY A 289 -17.21 -8.16 24.78
C GLY A 289 -17.80 -9.25 25.63
#